data_57c8b84d5dd0afa7afe7cb6ec1738af4
#
_entry.id   57c8b84d5dd0afa7afe7cb6ec1738af4
#
_cell.length_a   1.000
_cell.length_b   1.000
_cell.length_c   1.000
_cell.angle_alpha   90.00
_cell.angle_beta   90.00
_cell.angle_gamma   90.00
#
_symmetry.space_group_name_H-M   'P 1'
#
loop_
_entity.id
_entity.type
_entity.pdbx_description
1 polymer ?
#
loop_
_entity_poly.entity_id
_entity_poly.type
_entity_poly.pdbx_seq_one_letter_code
_entity_poly.pdbx_strand_id
1 'polypeptide(L)'
;MSKKVRHVLGISGGKDSAALALYMREHFPEIELDLYSCDTGRELDETYELIDNLEAYLGVEVRKLHAVETEGMTKPNFETNEELSPFDYLLNDYGGFLPSTYSRWCTKDLKLKPFEQYIGDEPTISYVGIRGDEHREAYVSRKPNVQTIFPFKKNIWSFDVLDLVLDYHNTGQLKDIYERIVQPDNLERIIEEVERPISIEHNFN
;
A
#
# COMPACT_ATOMS: atom_id res chain seq x y z
N MET A 1 -4.42 27.97 -13.40
CA MET A 1 -3.83 27.52 -12.11
C MET A 1 -3.44 26.07 -12.28
N SER A 2 -2.16 25.73 -12.09
CA SER A 2 -1.70 24.33 -12.09
C SER A 2 -2.41 23.60 -10.96
N LYS A 3 -3.09 22.48 -11.24
CA LYS A 3 -3.68 21.65 -10.17
C LYS A 3 -2.54 21.08 -9.34
N LYS A 4 -2.66 21.15 -8.00
CA LYS A 4 -1.72 20.52 -7.06
C LYS A 4 -1.70 19.01 -7.37
N VAL A 5 -0.51 18.42 -7.53
CA VAL A 5 -0.38 16.99 -7.71
C VAL A 5 -0.65 16.31 -6.37
N ARG A 6 -1.48 15.28 -6.38
CA ARG A 6 -1.82 14.48 -5.22
C ARG A 6 -0.86 13.31 -5.07
N HIS A 7 -0.39 13.04 -3.87
CA HIS A 7 0.52 11.94 -3.57
C HIS A 7 -0.23 10.91 -2.74
N VAL A 8 -0.37 9.69 -3.26
CA VAL A 8 -1.15 8.63 -2.59
C VAL A 8 -0.32 7.37 -2.39
N LEU A 9 -0.56 6.67 -1.28
CA LEU A 9 0.07 5.39 -0.98
C LEU A 9 -0.96 4.43 -0.40
N GLY A 10 -1.11 3.27 -1.03
CA GLY A 10 -2.02 2.22 -0.58
C GLY A 10 -1.40 1.34 0.50
N ILE A 11 -2.06 1.27 1.66
CA ILE A 11 -1.70 0.39 2.77
C ILE A 11 -2.48 -0.91 2.64
N SER A 12 -1.78 -2.01 2.40
CA SER A 12 -2.38 -3.33 2.16
C SER A 12 -2.41 -4.22 3.39
N GLY A 13 -2.00 -3.72 4.57
CA GLY A 13 -1.78 -4.53 5.76
C GLY A 13 -0.53 -5.41 5.69
N GLY A 14 0.26 -5.31 4.62
CA GLY A 14 1.54 -5.99 4.48
C GLY A 14 2.72 -5.08 4.85
N LYS A 15 3.84 -5.69 5.29
CA LYS A 15 5.03 -4.98 5.74
C LYS A 15 5.62 -4.03 4.68
N ASP A 16 5.55 -4.37 3.39
CA ASP A 16 6.17 -3.59 2.33
C ASP A 16 5.49 -2.21 2.17
N SER A 17 4.16 -2.15 2.24
CA SER A 17 3.42 -0.89 2.19
C SER A 17 3.60 -0.07 3.46
N ALA A 18 3.66 -0.71 4.63
CA ALA A 18 3.93 -0.05 5.91
C ALA A 18 5.35 0.53 5.93
N ALA A 19 6.36 -0.25 5.55
CA ALA A 19 7.74 0.22 5.44
C ALA A 19 7.87 1.41 4.49
N LEU A 20 7.16 1.38 3.36
CA LEU A 20 7.18 2.50 2.41
C LEU A 20 6.55 3.77 3.01
N ALA A 21 5.46 3.65 3.77
CA ALA A 21 4.85 4.79 4.43
C ALA A 21 5.80 5.44 5.46
N LEU A 22 6.46 4.61 6.28
CA LEU A 22 7.47 5.05 7.25
C LEU A 22 8.66 5.73 6.55
N TYR A 23 9.19 5.10 5.51
CA TYR A 23 10.29 5.63 4.72
C TYR A 23 9.94 6.98 4.08
N MET A 24 8.78 7.10 3.47
CA MET A 24 8.33 8.36 2.86
C MET A 24 8.17 9.46 3.92
N ARG A 25 7.65 9.14 5.09
CA ARG A 25 7.51 10.09 6.20
C ARG A 25 8.86 10.60 6.70
N GLU A 26 9.86 9.73 6.79
CA GLU A 26 11.18 10.08 7.32
C GLU A 26 12.03 10.87 6.32
N HIS A 27 12.06 10.41 5.06
CA HIS A 27 12.97 10.97 4.05
C HIS A 27 12.34 12.06 3.18
N PHE A 28 11.01 12.17 3.14
CA PHE A 28 10.26 13.13 2.32
C PHE A 28 9.13 13.78 3.12
N PRO A 29 9.44 14.39 4.28
CA PRO A 29 8.41 14.97 5.16
C PRO A 29 7.64 16.14 4.52
N GLU A 30 8.18 16.75 3.45
CA GLU A 30 7.55 17.81 2.67
C GLU A 30 6.43 17.29 1.76
N ILE A 31 6.38 15.98 1.49
CA ILE A 31 5.32 15.37 0.69
C ILE A 31 4.12 15.10 1.60
N GLU A 32 3.02 15.82 1.33
CA GLU A 32 1.73 15.54 1.96
C GLU A 32 1.18 14.22 1.37
N LEU A 33 1.43 13.12 2.09
CA LEU A 33 1.09 11.77 1.66
C LEU A 33 -0.32 11.40 2.12
N ASP A 34 -1.17 11.06 1.17
CA ASP A 34 -2.55 10.64 1.38
C ASP A 34 -2.60 9.10 1.44
N LEU A 35 -2.79 8.54 2.62
CA LEU A 35 -2.79 7.11 2.86
C LEU A 35 -4.20 6.54 2.67
N TYR A 36 -4.30 5.40 2.00
CA TYR A 36 -5.57 4.70 1.85
C TYR A 36 -5.41 3.18 1.96
N SER A 37 -6.49 2.51 2.37
CA SER A 37 -6.60 1.05 2.34
C SER A 37 -7.91 0.65 1.64
N CYS A 38 -7.85 -0.38 0.81
CA CYS A 38 -9.06 -0.95 0.19
C CYS A 38 -9.60 -2.06 1.08
N ASP A 39 -10.68 -1.76 1.80
CA ASP A 39 -11.31 -2.70 2.70
C ASP A 39 -12.29 -3.60 1.91
N THR A 40 -12.00 -4.89 1.90
CA THR A 40 -12.85 -5.90 1.24
C THR A 40 -13.96 -6.44 2.15
N GLY A 41 -13.91 -6.09 3.44
CA GLY A 41 -14.79 -6.62 4.49
C GLY A 41 -14.45 -8.06 4.90
N ARG A 42 -13.30 -8.59 4.46
CA ARG A 42 -12.77 -9.93 4.78
C ARG A 42 -11.26 -9.91 4.99
N GLU A 43 -10.73 -8.80 5.48
CA GLU A 43 -9.35 -8.73 5.94
C GLU A 43 -9.22 -9.42 7.32
N LEU A 44 -8.01 -9.84 7.68
CA LEU A 44 -7.71 -10.40 9.00
C LEU A 44 -7.74 -9.30 10.06
N ASP A 45 -8.05 -9.63 11.29
CA ASP A 45 -8.06 -8.67 12.41
C ASP A 45 -6.67 -8.03 12.59
N GLU A 46 -5.59 -8.80 12.41
CA GLU A 46 -4.21 -8.32 12.45
C GLU A 46 -3.91 -7.26 11.37
N THR A 47 -4.62 -7.31 10.24
CA THR A 47 -4.52 -6.28 9.18
C THR A 47 -5.08 -4.96 9.67
N TYR A 48 -6.23 -4.98 10.33
CA TYR A 48 -6.84 -3.77 10.89
C TYR A 48 -5.98 -3.21 12.03
N GLU A 49 -5.48 -4.06 12.94
CA GLU A 49 -4.58 -3.65 14.01
C GLU A 49 -3.29 -3.00 13.48
N LEU A 50 -2.71 -3.55 12.42
CA LEU A 50 -1.51 -2.96 11.80
C LEU A 50 -1.80 -1.58 11.21
N ILE A 51 -2.95 -1.41 10.54
CA ILE A 51 -3.36 -0.12 9.99
C ILE A 51 -3.58 0.91 11.10
N ASP A 52 -4.30 0.53 12.16
CA ASP A 52 -4.58 1.42 13.30
C ASP A 52 -3.28 1.83 14.02
N ASN A 53 -2.34 0.89 14.19
CA ASN A 53 -1.01 1.17 14.76
C ASN A 53 -0.19 2.10 13.86
N LEU A 54 -0.25 1.93 12.54
CA LEU A 54 0.44 2.77 11.58
C LEU A 54 -0.14 4.20 11.59
N GLU A 55 -1.46 4.35 11.66
CA GLU A 55 -2.13 5.65 11.81
C GLU A 55 -1.65 6.37 13.07
N ALA A 56 -1.64 5.65 14.21
CA ALA A 56 -1.21 6.20 15.50
C ALA A 56 0.26 6.64 15.46
N TYR A 57 1.13 5.86 14.83
CA TYR A 57 2.55 6.18 14.71
C TYR A 57 2.82 7.36 13.77
N LEU A 58 2.18 7.38 12.60
CA LEU A 58 2.39 8.42 11.60
C LEU A 58 1.64 9.73 11.94
N GLY A 59 0.60 9.65 12.79
CA GLY A 59 -0.31 10.76 13.06
C GLY A 59 -1.11 11.20 11.84
N VAL A 60 -1.37 10.26 10.90
CA VAL A 60 -2.08 10.48 9.64
C VAL A 60 -3.14 9.40 9.47
N GLU A 61 -4.36 9.79 9.11
CA GLU A 61 -5.46 8.87 8.84
C GLU A 61 -5.20 8.03 7.59
N VAL A 62 -5.48 6.71 7.66
CA VAL A 62 -5.52 5.81 6.51
C VAL A 62 -6.96 5.67 6.06
N ARG A 63 -7.33 6.33 4.97
CA ARG A 63 -8.69 6.33 4.45
C ARG A 63 -9.11 4.94 3.98
N LYS A 64 -10.15 4.39 4.57
CA LYS A 64 -10.73 3.09 4.16
C LYS A 64 -11.62 3.31 2.93
N LEU A 65 -11.26 2.66 1.81
CA LEU A 65 -12.02 2.68 0.56
C LEU A 65 -12.87 1.41 0.47
N HIS A 66 -14.16 1.59 0.37
CA HIS A 66 -15.12 0.49 0.26
C HIS A 66 -15.71 0.42 -1.16
N ALA A 67 -15.77 -0.76 -1.72
CA ALA A 67 -16.40 -0.98 -3.03
C ALA A 67 -17.91 -0.66 -3.03
N VAL A 68 -18.51 -0.67 -1.85
CA VAL A 68 -19.93 -0.42 -1.60
C VAL A 68 -20.38 1.00 -1.97
N GLU A 69 -19.51 1.98 -1.78
CA GLU A 69 -19.80 3.39 -2.08
C GLU A 69 -20.06 3.62 -3.57
N THR A 70 -19.66 2.67 -4.39
CA THR A 70 -19.65 2.79 -5.84
C THR A 70 -20.92 2.28 -6.54
N GLU A 71 -21.60 1.27 -6.04
CA GLU A 71 -22.76 0.67 -6.75
C GLU A 71 -23.76 -0.04 -5.83
N GLY A 72 -23.75 0.23 -4.53
CA GLY A 72 -24.66 -0.43 -3.59
C GLY A 72 -24.40 -1.93 -3.47
N MET A 73 -23.13 -2.31 -3.37
CA MET A 73 -22.69 -3.72 -3.26
C MET A 73 -23.05 -4.39 -1.93
N THR A 74 -23.55 -3.64 -0.95
CA THR A 74 -24.14 -4.24 0.26
C THR A 74 -25.56 -4.61 -0.03
N LYS A 75 -25.84 -5.89 -0.11
CA LYS A 75 -27.21 -6.39 -0.12
C LYS A 75 -27.47 -7.16 1.17
N PRO A 76 -28.67 -6.98 1.75
CA PRO A 76 -29.05 -7.78 2.89
C PRO A 76 -28.98 -9.28 2.53
N ASN A 77 -28.42 -10.08 3.41
CA ASN A 77 -28.57 -11.51 3.32
C ASN A 77 -30.01 -11.84 3.71
N PHE A 78 -30.83 -12.23 2.75
CA PHE A 78 -32.26 -12.51 2.96
C PHE A 78 -32.51 -13.71 3.91
N GLU A 79 -31.51 -14.58 4.12
CA GLU A 79 -31.61 -15.71 5.03
C GLU A 79 -31.32 -15.31 6.49
N THR A 80 -30.38 -14.39 6.72
CA THR A 80 -29.93 -13.99 8.07
C THR A 80 -30.29 -12.55 8.45
N ASN A 81 -30.84 -11.74 7.54
CA ASN A 81 -31.03 -10.29 7.69
C ASN A 81 -29.72 -9.50 7.96
N GLU A 82 -28.57 -10.07 7.68
CA GLU A 82 -27.27 -9.41 7.81
C GLU A 82 -26.86 -8.79 6.46
N GLU A 83 -26.16 -7.67 6.53
CA GLU A 83 -25.52 -7.10 5.35
C GLU A 83 -24.34 -7.95 4.93
N LEU A 84 -24.28 -8.30 3.64
CA LEU A 84 -23.14 -9.01 3.09
C LEU A 84 -21.92 -8.07 3.00
N SER A 85 -20.75 -8.58 3.35
CA SER A 85 -19.52 -7.86 3.05
C SER A 85 -19.36 -7.65 1.53
N PRO A 86 -18.60 -6.63 1.09
CA PRO A 86 -18.34 -6.44 -0.34
C PRO A 86 -17.77 -7.68 -1.02
N PHE A 87 -16.93 -8.42 -0.32
CA PHE A 87 -16.36 -9.67 -0.82
C PHE A 87 -17.43 -10.75 -0.99
N ASP A 88 -18.29 -10.96 0.00
CA ASP A 88 -19.33 -12.00 -0.04
C ASP A 88 -20.37 -11.69 -1.11
N TYR A 89 -20.71 -10.41 -1.26
CA TYR A 89 -21.61 -9.97 -2.32
C TYR A 89 -21.07 -10.36 -3.70
N LEU A 90 -19.81 -10.01 -3.99
CA LEU A 90 -19.21 -10.37 -5.27
C LEU A 90 -19.01 -11.88 -5.42
N LEU A 91 -18.67 -12.60 -4.36
CA LEU A 91 -18.57 -14.05 -4.40
C LEU A 91 -19.90 -14.69 -4.84
N ASN A 92 -21.02 -14.19 -4.32
CA ASN A 92 -22.35 -14.64 -4.75
C ASN A 92 -22.65 -14.25 -6.20
N ASP A 93 -22.30 -13.03 -6.63
CA ASP A 93 -22.50 -12.54 -8.00
C ASP A 93 -21.70 -13.36 -9.02
N TYR A 94 -20.52 -13.81 -8.61
CA TYR A 94 -19.67 -14.74 -9.39
C TYR A 94 -20.05 -16.21 -9.20
N GLY A 95 -21.23 -16.51 -8.66
CA GLY A 95 -21.75 -17.89 -8.53
C GLY A 95 -20.94 -18.76 -7.57
N GLY A 96 -20.30 -18.20 -6.57
CA GLY A 96 -19.47 -18.90 -5.59
C GLY A 96 -18.03 -19.21 -6.07
N PHE A 97 -17.63 -18.71 -7.23
CA PHE A 97 -16.26 -18.89 -7.71
C PHE A 97 -15.28 -18.00 -6.94
N LEU A 98 -14.40 -18.62 -6.17
CA LEU A 98 -13.33 -17.93 -5.44
C LEU A 98 -12.34 -17.25 -6.41
N PRO A 99 -11.72 -16.15 -5.97
CA PRO A 99 -10.67 -15.51 -6.76
C PRO A 99 -9.50 -16.47 -7.01
N SER A 100 -8.91 -16.38 -8.19
CA SER A 100 -7.77 -17.19 -8.58
C SER A 100 -6.77 -16.36 -9.39
N THR A 101 -5.62 -16.94 -9.73
CA THR A 101 -4.63 -16.31 -10.60
C THR A 101 -5.18 -15.96 -11.98
N TYR A 102 -6.19 -16.70 -12.45
CA TYR A 102 -6.86 -16.48 -13.74
C TYR A 102 -8.08 -15.56 -13.66
N SER A 103 -8.70 -15.49 -12.49
CA SER A 103 -9.89 -14.67 -12.25
C SER A 103 -9.71 -13.82 -11.01
N ARG A 104 -9.07 -12.66 -11.17
CA ARG A 104 -8.71 -11.74 -10.09
C ARG A 104 -9.78 -10.67 -9.86
N TRP A 105 -11.05 -11.09 -9.80
CA TRP A 105 -12.16 -10.17 -9.60
C TRP A 105 -12.04 -9.38 -8.28
N CYS A 106 -11.54 -10.00 -7.22
CA CYS A 106 -11.31 -9.30 -5.93
C CYS A 106 -10.34 -8.11 -6.10
N THR A 107 -9.27 -8.27 -6.89
CA THR A 107 -8.35 -7.17 -7.17
C THR A 107 -9.02 -6.09 -8.01
N LYS A 108 -9.73 -6.49 -9.08
CA LYS A 108 -10.35 -5.56 -10.01
C LYS A 108 -11.46 -4.75 -9.35
N ASP A 109 -12.40 -5.44 -8.70
CA ASP A 109 -13.65 -4.82 -8.27
C ASP A 109 -13.58 -4.28 -6.83
N LEU A 110 -12.76 -4.89 -5.93
CA LEU A 110 -12.64 -4.45 -4.54
C LEU A 110 -11.43 -3.55 -4.25
N LYS A 111 -10.44 -3.46 -5.17
CA LYS A 111 -9.24 -2.65 -4.95
C LYS A 111 -9.03 -1.60 -6.03
N LEU A 112 -9.01 -2.00 -7.31
CA LEU A 112 -8.72 -1.06 -8.39
C LEU A 112 -9.85 -0.07 -8.66
N LYS A 113 -11.10 -0.54 -8.73
CA LYS A 113 -12.25 0.36 -8.94
C LYS A 113 -12.39 1.40 -7.82
N PRO A 114 -12.42 1.03 -6.51
CA PRO A 114 -12.46 2.02 -5.43
C PRO A 114 -11.31 3.01 -5.49
N PHE A 115 -10.10 2.54 -5.78
CA PHE A 115 -8.94 3.40 -5.95
C PHE A 115 -9.12 4.40 -7.10
N GLU A 116 -9.53 3.94 -8.29
CA GLU A 116 -9.72 4.79 -9.46
C GLU A 116 -10.81 5.84 -9.26
N GLN A 117 -11.83 5.52 -8.47
CA GLN A 117 -12.88 6.48 -8.10
C GLN A 117 -12.36 7.49 -7.06
N TYR A 118 -11.62 7.01 -6.08
CA TYR A 118 -11.03 7.85 -5.04
C TYR A 118 -10.11 8.94 -5.59
N ILE A 119 -9.28 8.62 -6.57
CA ILE A 119 -8.40 9.58 -7.20
C ILE A 119 -9.10 10.49 -8.21
N GLY A 120 -10.24 10.04 -8.77
CA GLY A 120 -10.98 10.82 -9.79
C GLY A 120 -10.11 11.20 -10.99
N ASP A 121 -10.17 12.48 -11.38
CA ASP A 121 -9.42 13.05 -12.51
C ASP A 121 -8.29 13.99 -12.03
N GLU A 122 -7.88 13.89 -10.77
CA GLU A 122 -6.79 14.69 -10.23
C GLU A 122 -5.43 14.12 -10.66
N PRO A 123 -4.45 14.99 -11.03
CA PRO A 123 -3.09 14.53 -11.26
C PRO A 123 -2.55 13.85 -10.00
N THR A 124 -2.17 12.58 -10.12
CA THR A 124 -1.85 11.75 -8.96
C THR A 124 -0.55 10.98 -9.17
N ILE A 125 0.31 10.99 -8.15
CA ILE A 125 1.44 10.06 -8.02
C ILE A 125 1.06 8.99 -7.02
N SER A 126 1.07 7.73 -7.47
CA SER A 126 0.78 6.55 -6.63
C SER A 126 2.07 5.82 -6.29
N TYR A 127 2.39 5.73 -5.01
CA TYR A 127 3.55 5.00 -4.51
C TYR A 127 3.18 3.57 -4.18
N VAL A 128 3.98 2.60 -4.64
CA VAL A 128 3.71 1.17 -4.44
C VAL A 128 4.95 0.46 -3.93
N GLY A 129 4.81 -0.25 -2.80
CA GLY A 129 5.89 -0.94 -2.10
C GLY A 129 6.23 -2.31 -2.72
N ILE A 130 6.59 -2.34 -4.02
CA ILE A 130 7.13 -3.56 -4.65
C ILE A 130 8.65 -3.53 -4.53
N ARG A 131 9.21 -4.61 -3.98
CA ARG A 131 10.65 -4.75 -3.76
C ARG A 131 11.40 -5.07 -5.06
N GLY A 132 12.70 -4.78 -5.07
CA GLY A 132 13.59 -5.07 -6.18
C GLY A 132 13.78 -6.56 -6.47
N ASP A 133 13.65 -7.41 -5.44
CA ASP A 133 13.75 -8.88 -5.52
C ASP A 133 12.44 -9.56 -5.96
N GLU A 134 11.34 -8.83 -6.05
CA GLU A 134 10.08 -9.39 -6.55
C GLU A 134 10.03 -9.42 -8.08
N HIS A 135 9.81 -10.60 -8.63
CA HIS A 135 9.67 -10.83 -10.09
C HIS A 135 8.24 -10.62 -10.61
N ARG A 136 7.39 -9.92 -9.86
CA ARG A 136 6.03 -9.63 -10.33
C ARG A 136 5.96 -8.32 -11.09
N GLU A 137 5.14 -8.31 -12.13
CA GLU A 137 4.75 -7.05 -12.76
C GLU A 137 3.81 -6.28 -11.83
N ALA A 138 4.14 -5.03 -11.62
CA ALA A 138 3.30 -4.14 -10.86
C ALA A 138 2.10 -3.69 -11.70
N TYR A 139 0.96 -3.52 -11.05
CA TYR A 139 -0.15 -2.83 -11.67
C TYR A 139 0.24 -1.36 -11.90
N VAL A 140 0.19 -0.96 -13.15
CA VAL A 140 0.28 0.44 -13.55
C VAL A 140 -1.12 0.91 -13.91
N SER A 141 -1.57 1.99 -13.30
CA SER A 141 -2.90 2.53 -13.60
C SER A 141 -3.01 2.86 -15.10
N ARG A 142 -4.17 2.54 -15.68
CA ARG A 142 -4.48 2.91 -17.06
C ARG A 142 -4.99 4.35 -17.19
N LYS A 143 -5.26 5.01 -16.07
CA LYS A 143 -5.69 6.41 -16.07
C LYS A 143 -4.53 7.32 -16.43
N PRO A 144 -4.70 8.23 -17.39
CA PRO A 144 -3.63 9.11 -17.90
C PRO A 144 -3.17 10.14 -16.86
N ASN A 145 -3.99 10.40 -15.84
CA ASN A 145 -3.69 11.32 -14.75
C ASN A 145 -2.95 10.66 -13.58
N VAL A 146 -2.58 9.37 -13.67
CA VAL A 146 -1.93 8.62 -12.60
C VAL A 146 -0.55 8.15 -13.03
N GLN A 147 0.48 8.61 -12.32
CA GLN A 147 1.83 8.08 -12.42
C GLN A 147 2.11 7.13 -11.25
N THR A 148 2.50 5.90 -11.56
CA THR A 148 2.89 4.92 -10.52
C THR A 148 4.40 4.90 -10.36
N ILE A 149 4.86 4.99 -9.10
CA ILE A 149 6.28 4.94 -8.73
C ILE A 149 6.52 3.76 -7.79
N PHE A 150 7.63 3.06 -8.00
CA PHE A 150 8.05 1.90 -7.21
C PHE A 150 9.38 2.23 -6.53
N PRO A 151 9.38 2.91 -5.37
CA PRO A 151 10.61 3.37 -4.74
C PRO A 151 11.57 2.22 -4.41
N PHE A 152 11.07 1.14 -3.83
CA PHE A 152 11.88 -0.01 -3.43
C PHE A 152 12.44 -0.82 -4.62
N LYS A 153 11.74 -0.83 -5.75
CA LYS A 153 12.23 -1.48 -6.97
C LYS A 153 13.35 -0.68 -7.61
N LYS A 154 13.24 0.65 -7.60
CA LYS A 154 14.27 1.56 -8.15
C LYS A 154 15.56 1.50 -7.32
N ASN A 155 15.44 1.36 -6.00
CA ASN A 155 16.57 1.35 -5.07
C ASN A 155 17.03 -0.06 -4.67
N ILE A 156 16.52 -1.12 -5.32
CA ILE A 156 16.92 -2.52 -5.07
C ILE A 156 16.74 -2.91 -3.59
N TRP A 157 15.61 -2.59 -3.00
CA TRP A 157 15.28 -2.98 -1.64
C TRP A 157 14.90 -4.46 -1.59
N SER A 158 15.62 -5.22 -0.75
CA SER A 158 15.34 -6.62 -0.48
C SER A 158 14.46 -6.77 0.76
N PHE A 159 13.99 -7.99 0.98
CA PHE A 159 13.21 -8.36 2.15
C PHE A 159 13.93 -8.01 3.47
N ASP A 160 15.22 -8.28 3.53
CA ASP A 160 16.03 -8.05 4.74
C ASP A 160 16.13 -6.56 5.10
N VAL A 161 16.24 -5.69 4.09
CA VAL A 161 16.28 -4.23 4.29
C VAL A 161 14.94 -3.71 4.80
N LEU A 162 13.82 -4.22 4.27
CA LEU A 162 12.49 -3.82 4.74
C LEU A 162 12.20 -4.26 6.17
N ASP A 163 12.61 -5.47 6.55
CA ASP A 163 12.48 -5.93 7.94
C ASP A 163 13.32 -5.05 8.87
N LEU A 164 14.51 -4.65 8.46
CA LEU A 164 15.37 -3.75 9.21
C LEU A 164 14.73 -2.37 9.44
N VAL A 165 14.12 -1.78 8.40
CA VAL A 165 13.44 -0.48 8.51
C VAL A 165 12.26 -0.57 9.47
N LEU A 166 11.44 -1.61 9.36
CA LEU A 166 10.29 -1.82 10.25
C LEU A 166 10.73 -2.02 11.71
N ASP A 167 11.78 -2.81 11.93
CA ASP A 167 12.34 -3.04 13.25
C ASP A 167 12.91 -1.77 13.86
N TYR A 168 13.60 -0.94 13.08
CA TYR A 168 14.09 0.36 13.53
C TYR A 168 12.94 1.27 14.01
N HIS A 169 11.88 1.37 13.23
CA HIS A 169 10.72 2.18 13.62
C HIS A 169 9.97 1.63 14.82
N ASN A 170 9.94 0.31 15.01
CA ASN A 170 9.29 -0.32 16.16
C ASN A 170 10.12 -0.22 17.45
N THR A 171 11.43 -0.31 17.37
CA THR A 171 12.31 -0.42 18.54
C THR A 171 13.16 0.82 18.82
N GLY A 172 13.38 1.67 17.82
CA GLY A 172 14.33 2.80 17.89
C GLY A 172 15.81 2.37 18.06
N GLN A 173 16.11 1.07 17.89
CA GLN A 173 17.42 0.47 18.19
C GLN A 173 18.05 -0.16 16.96
N LEU A 174 18.50 0.68 16.03
CA LEU A 174 19.18 0.22 14.81
C LEU A 174 20.41 -0.65 15.14
N LYS A 175 21.14 -0.31 16.19
CA LYS A 175 22.39 -0.97 16.54
C LYS A 175 22.24 -2.45 16.91
N ASP A 176 21.21 -2.79 17.69
CA ASP A 176 20.99 -4.18 18.13
C ASP A 176 20.48 -5.08 16.99
N ILE A 177 19.87 -4.47 15.97
CA ILE A 177 19.40 -5.16 14.78
C ILE A 177 20.55 -5.48 13.85
N TYR A 178 21.47 -4.57 13.69
CA TYR A 178 22.69 -4.76 12.90
C TYR A 178 23.55 -5.93 13.38
N GLU A 179 23.73 -6.07 14.68
CA GLU A 179 24.54 -7.15 15.25
C GLU A 179 23.89 -8.54 15.06
N ARG A 180 22.56 -8.60 14.87
CA ARG A 180 21.82 -9.87 14.72
C ARG A 180 21.69 -10.36 13.27
N ILE A 181 21.65 -9.46 12.31
CA ILE A 181 21.21 -9.80 10.94
C ILE A 181 22.34 -9.74 9.92
N VAL A 182 23.41 -8.99 10.16
CA VAL A 182 24.33 -8.62 9.08
C VAL A 182 25.77 -9.03 9.35
N GLN A 183 26.34 -9.73 8.37
CA GLN A 183 27.77 -9.86 8.24
C GLN A 183 28.39 -8.46 8.01
N PRO A 184 29.54 -8.15 8.61
CA PRO A 184 30.13 -6.80 8.58
C PRO A 184 30.22 -6.17 7.19
N ASP A 185 30.46 -6.95 6.15
CA ASP A 185 30.65 -6.48 4.78
C ASP A 185 29.34 -6.01 4.10
N ASN A 186 28.17 -6.40 4.63
CA ASN A 186 26.88 -5.97 4.10
C ASN A 186 26.28 -4.77 4.86
N LEU A 187 26.79 -4.50 6.05
CA LEU A 187 26.25 -3.50 6.95
C LEU A 187 26.34 -2.10 6.37
N GLU A 188 27.53 -1.71 5.89
CA GLU A 188 27.75 -0.38 5.29
C GLU A 188 26.82 -0.15 4.09
N ARG A 189 26.66 -1.17 3.26
CA ARG A 189 25.74 -1.10 2.10
C ARG A 189 24.29 -0.92 2.51
N ILE A 190 23.82 -1.63 3.55
CA ILE A 190 22.45 -1.51 4.05
C ILE A 190 22.21 -0.13 4.65
N ILE A 191 23.18 0.40 5.43
CA ILE A 191 23.11 1.76 5.97
C ILE A 191 23.02 2.79 4.83
N GLU A 192 23.90 2.70 3.84
CA GLU A 192 23.89 3.60 2.69
C GLU A 192 22.58 3.53 1.90
N GLU A 193 21.98 2.34 1.79
CA GLU A 193 20.68 2.16 1.09
C GLU A 193 19.51 2.70 1.90
N VAL A 194 19.50 2.54 3.23
CA VAL A 194 18.46 3.08 4.12
C VAL A 194 18.55 4.61 4.24
N GLU A 195 19.78 5.16 4.26
CA GLU A 195 20.03 6.60 4.38
C GLU A 195 20.01 7.34 3.03
N ARG A 196 19.99 6.60 1.91
CA ARG A 196 20.00 7.21 0.58
C ARG A 196 18.63 7.80 0.24
N PRO A 197 18.51 9.13 0.07
CA PRO A 197 17.25 9.73 -0.32
C PRO A 197 16.79 9.19 -1.69
N ILE A 198 15.52 8.82 -1.79
CA ILE A 198 14.90 8.46 -3.07
C ILE A 198 14.83 9.73 -3.91
N SER A 199 15.58 9.82 -4.99
CA SER A 199 15.41 10.91 -5.94
C SER A 199 14.08 10.72 -6.68
N ILE A 200 13.08 11.45 -6.25
CA ILE A 200 11.80 11.55 -6.97
C ILE A 200 12.05 12.53 -8.12
N GLU A 201 12.45 12.01 -9.28
CA GLU A 201 12.48 12.82 -10.49
C GLU A 201 11.06 13.07 -10.94
N HIS A 202 10.59 14.29 -10.73
CA HIS A 202 9.33 14.78 -11.28
C HIS A 202 9.51 15.03 -12.79
N ASN A 203 9.48 13.96 -13.58
CA ASN A 203 9.40 14.09 -15.04
C ASN A 203 7.93 14.21 -15.46
N PHE A 204 7.35 15.40 -15.23
CA PHE A 204 6.16 15.83 -15.92
C PHE A 204 6.60 16.63 -17.17
N ASN A 205 6.71 15.96 -18.30
CA ASN A 205 6.67 16.59 -19.62
C ASN A 205 5.27 16.48 -20.21
#